data_cd118e3f191fdca34e77c5dbf4fdf59a
#
_entry.id   cd118e3f191fdca34e77c5dbf4fdf59a
#
_cell.length_a   1.000
_cell.length_b   1.000
_cell.length_c   1.000
_cell.angle_alpha   90.00
_cell.angle_beta   90.00
_cell.angle_gamma   90.00
#
_symmetry.space_group_name_H-M   'P 1'
#
loop_
_entity.id
_entity.type
_entity.pdbx_description
1 polymer ?
#
loop_
_entity_poly.entity_id
_entity_poly.type
_entity_poly.pdbx_seq_one_letter_code
_entity_poly.pdbx_strand_id
1 'polypeptide(L)'
;MAESINNNLTDTNFFEDEFSDSEHKSYKLYNFRRPDKFSKDNLRALRDIHREFSKAISLVLSGYLRMRVEIEIVSVDQLTYEEFVRSMPSPISVGVFEFEPLSGQVLLGISFEVISCIVNRMLGGVGNIENQTRELTDIEKALAKKVINIIIKSLEDSWNTIIPVTGKFISLDDNYQSIQVATAGEIVALLTFEVQISGKHFGLF
;
A
#
# COMPACT_ATOMS: atom_id res chain seq x y z
N MET A 1 -16.29 -80.40 10.10
CA MET A 1 -15.00 -80.74 10.74
C MET A 1 -14.33 -79.40 11.02
N ALA A 2 -14.42 -79.05 12.25
CA ALA A 2 -13.39 -78.97 13.27
C ALA A 2 -12.61 -77.65 13.06
N GLU A 3 -12.35 -76.80 13.92
CA GLU A 3 -12.56 -76.61 15.38
C GLU A 3 -11.97 -75.18 15.68
N SER A 4 -12.73 -74.46 16.44
CA SER A 4 -12.37 -73.59 17.57
C SER A 4 -10.89 -73.52 17.94
N ILE A 5 -10.40 -72.39 18.20
CA ILE A 5 -9.75 -72.05 19.47
C ILE A 5 -9.87 -70.54 19.75
N ASN A 6 -10.55 -70.35 20.86
CA ASN A 6 -10.65 -69.08 21.63
C ASN A 6 -9.31 -68.84 22.34
N ASN A 7 -8.85 -67.62 22.42
CA ASN A 7 -8.12 -67.17 23.61
C ASN A 7 -8.25 -65.65 23.81
N ASN A 8 -9.01 -65.32 24.83
CA ASN A 8 -8.96 -64.08 25.60
C ASN A 8 -7.58 -63.88 26.21
N LEU A 9 -7.14 -62.64 26.24
CA LEU A 9 -6.35 -62.04 27.33
C LEU A 9 -6.37 -60.55 27.10
N THR A 10 -7.28 -59.83 27.76
CA THR A 10 -7.07 -58.98 28.98
C THR A 10 -6.12 -57.84 28.88
N ASP A 11 -6.71 -56.67 29.03
CA ASP A 11 -6.24 -55.49 29.77
C ASP A 11 -4.87 -54.90 29.44
N THR A 12 -4.95 -53.75 28.80
CA THR A 12 -4.24 -52.58 29.31
C THR A 12 -4.88 -51.29 28.81
N ASN A 13 -6.00 -50.93 29.41
CA ASN A 13 -6.39 -49.55 29.61
C ASN A 13 -5.47 -48.96 30.67
N PHE A 14 -4.40 -48.32 30.25
CA PHE A 14 -3.58 -47.55 31.17
C PHE A 14 -2.69 -46.60 30.39
N PHE A 15 -3.25 -45.60 29.70
CA PHE A 15 -2.58 -44.36 29.23
C PHE A 15 -3.57 -43.45 28.47
N GLU A 16 -4.79 -43.32 29.00
CA GLU A 16 -5.65 -42.19 28.69
C GLU A 16 -5.86 -41.42 29.97
N ASP A 17 -5.00 -40.42 30.24
CA ASP A 17 -5.25 -39.24 31.03
C ASP A 17 -3.88 -38.65 31.38
N GLU A 18 -3.37 -37.79 30.50
CA GLU A 18 -2.40 -36.70 30.84
C GLU A 18 -1.84 -36.03 29.57
N PHE A 19 -2.69 -35.58 28.64
CA PHE A 19 -2.25 -34.58 27.64
C PHE A 19 -3.45 -33.72 27.19
N SER A 20 -4.15 -33.13 28.15
CA SER A 20 -5.07 -32.03 27.92
C SER A 20 -4.53 -30.78 28.60
N ASP A 21 -3.52 -30.17 28.02
CA ASP A 21 -3.22 -28.74 28.10
C ASP A 21 -1.99 -28.42 27.22
N SER A 22 -2.14 -28.60 25.93
CA SER A 22 -1.25 -27.96 24.98
C SER A 22 -1.98 -26.74 24.43
N GLU A 23 -1.71 -25.58 25.06
CA GLU A 23 -1.88 -24.28 24.39
C GLU A 23 -1.42 -24.45 22.94
N HIS A 24 -2.34 -24.37 21.99
CA HIS A 24 -2.03 -24.22 20.58
C HIS A 24 -1.30 -22.90 20.38
N LYS A 25 -0.03 -22.85 20.70
CA LYS A 25 0.88 -21.80 20.21
C LYS A 25 0.91 -21.96 18.70
N SER A 26 0.15 -21.14 18.02
CA SER A 26 0.21 -20.98 16.57
C SER A 26 1.63 -20.50 16.23
N TYR A 27 2.52 -21.43 15.92
CA TYR A 27 3.84 -21.12 15.39
C TYR A 27 3.68 -20.64 13.96
N LYS A 28 3.83 -19.34 13.74
CA LYS A 28 3.93 -18.79 12.39
C LYS A 28 5.22 -19.31 11.78
N LEU A 29 5.13 -20.19 10.77
CA LEU A 29 6.29 -20.66 10.02
C LEU A 29 7.05 -19.45 9.47
N TYR A 30 8.27 -19.23 9.95
CA TYR A 30 9.13 -18.18 9.47
C TYR A 30 9.66 -18.56 8.08
N ASN A 31 9.32 -17.79 7.09
CA ASN A 31 9.80 -18.02 5.73
C ASN A 31 11.20 -17.42 5.55
N PHE A 32 12.25 -18.22 5.71
CA PHE A 32 13.63 -17.79 5.52
C PHE A 32 13.97 -17.28 4.11
N ARG A 33 13.13 -17.57 3.12
CA ARG A 33 13.27 -17.04 1.76
C ARG A 33 12.75 -15.61 1.62
N ARG A 34 11.96 -15.14 2.59
CA ARG A 34 11.41 -13.79 2.69
C ARG A 34 11.63 -13.28 4.12
N PRO A 35 12.83 -12.79 4.45
CA PRO A 35 13.02 -12.17 5.75
C PRO A 35 12.15 -10.92 5.85
N ASP A 36 11.37 -10.81 6.93
CA ASP A 36 10.65 -9.59 7.24
C ASP A 36 11.65 -8.45 7.47
N LYS A 37 11.78 -7.52 6.51
CA LYS A 37 12.68 -6.35 6.63
C LYS A 37 12.12 -5.35 7.64
N PHE A 38 10.79 -5.23 7.70
CA PHE A 38 10.09 -4.34 8.61
C PHE A 38 9.45 -5.14 9.75
N SER A 39 9.72 -4.73 11.00
CA SER A 39 9.04 -5.29 12.17
C SER A 39 7.55 -4.91 12.15
N LYS A 40 6.73 -5.65 12.90
CA LYS A 40 5.31 -5.32 13.05
C LYS A 40 5.11 -3.92 13.64
N ASP A 41 6.00 -3.49 14.51
CA ASP A 41 5.93 -2.16 15.12
C ASP A 41 6.29 -1.07 14.10
N ASN A 42 7.25 -1.32 13.21
CA ASN A 42 7.55 -0.41 12.09
C ASN A 42 6.33 -0.25 11.15
N LEU A 43 5.66 -1.36 10.79
CA LEU A 43 4.47 -1.30 9.94
C LEU A 43 3.29 -0.60 10.63
N ARG A 44 3.15 -0.75 11.96
CA ARG A 44 2.16 0.02 12.73
C ARG A 44 2.49 1.50 12.73
N ALA A 45 3.75 1.87 12.99
CA ALA A 45 4.18 3.26 12.96
C ALA A 45 3.93 3.90 11.58
N LEU A 46 4.27 3.18 10.49
CA LEU A 46 3.94 3.62 9.13
C LEU A 46 2.45 3.85 8.95
N ARG A 47 1.60 2.93 9.40
CA ARG A 47 0.14 3.07 9.34
C ARG A 47 -0.35 4.30 10.08
N ASP A 48 0.15 4.55 11.28
CA ASP A 48 -0.29 5.67 12.10
C ASP A 48 0.12 7.02 11.51
N ILE A 49 1.36 7.15 11.02
CA ILE A 49 1.83 8.35 10.31
C ILE A 49 0.94 8.63 9.08
N HIS A 50 0.70 7.61 8.28
CA HIS A 50 -0.06 7.76 7.03
C HIS A 50 -1.57 7.89 7.25
N ARG A 51 -2.08 7.50 8.42
CA ARG A 51 -3.46 7.82 8.82
C ARG A 51 -3.62 9.32 9.10
N GLU A 52 -2.68 9.94 9.78
CA GLU A 52 -2.69 11.40 10.00
C GLU A 52 -2.46 12.16 8.68
N PHE A 53 -1.54 11.68 7.84
CA PHE A 53 -1.37 12.18 6.49
C PHE A 53 -2.67 12.13 5.68
N SER A 54 -3.41 11.00 5.71
CA SER A 54 -4.66 10.84 4.97
C SER A 54 -5.71 11.89 5.34
N LYS A 55 -5.85 12.18 6.64
CA LYS A 55 -6.75 13.23 7.13
C LYS A 55 -6.32 14.61 6.64
N ALA A 56 -5.04 14.93 6.77
CA ALA A 56 -4.49 16.22 6.37
C ALA A 56 -4.64 16.46 4.86
N ILE A 57 -4.24 15.49 4.03
CA ILE A 57 -4.30 15.62 2.57
C ILE A 57 -5.75 15.66 2.05
N SER A 58 -6.68 14.93 2.67
CA SER A 58 -8.12 14.99 2.35
C SER A 58 -8.66 16.42 2.48
N LEU A 59 -8.30 17.10 3.57
CA LEU A 59 -8.70 18.49 3.80
C LEU A 59 -8.05 19.45 2.79
N VAL A 60 -6.75 19.31 2.57
CA VAL A 60 -5.98 20.17 1.65
C VAL A 60 -6.49 20.02 0.22
N LEU A 61 -6.66 18.78 -0.26
CA LEU A 61 -7.16 18.54 -1.61
C LEU A 61 -8.63 18.94 -1.77
N SER A 62 -9.47 18.75 -0.76
CA SER A 62 -10.86 19.23 -0.79
C SER A 62 -10.93 20.74 -0.96
N GLY A 63 -10.09 21.49 -0.23
CA GLY A 63 -10.00 22.95 -0.37
C GLY A 63 -9.44 23.38 -1.74
N TYR A 64 -8.36 22.73 -2.18
CA TYR A 64 -7.68 23.04 -3.44
C TYR A 64 -8.59 22.80 -4.68
N LEU A 65 -9.26 21.65 -4.70
CA LEU A 65 -10.13 21.24 -5.80
C LEU A 65 -11.56 21.79 -5.67
N ARG A 66 -11.92 22.35 -4.51
CA ARG A 66 -13.29 22.80 -4.19
C ARG A 66 -14.32 21.71 -4.42
N MET A 67 -13.98 20.49 -3.96
CA MET A 67 -14.86 19.32 -4.00
C MET A 67 -14.47 18.39 -2.84
N ARG A 68 -15.40 17.54 -2.41
CA ARG A 68 -15.15 16.60 -1.33
C ARG A 68 -14.18 15.51 -1.81
N VAL A 69 -13.04 15.43 -1.16
CA VAL A 69 -12.03 14.39 -1.34
C VAL A 69 -11.79 13.73 0.01
N GLU A 70 -11.92 12.43 0.06
CA GLU A 70 -11.63 11.61 1.24
C GLU A 70 -10.57 10.59 0.85
N ILE A 71 -9.52 10.49 1.65
CA ILE A 71 -8.40 9.56 1.45
C ILE A 71 -8.23 8.79 2.75
N GLU A 72 -8.25 7.47 2.65
CA GLU A 72 -8.08 6.58 3.81
C GLU A 72 -7.02 5.52 3.52
N ILE A 73 -6.19 5.21 4.51
CA ILE A 73 -5.23 4.11 4.41
C ILE A 73 -5.95 2.79 4.62
N VAL A 74 -5.87 1.90 3.64
CA VAL A 74 -6.50 0.57 3.67
C VAL A 74 -5.55 -0.46 4.27
N SER A 75 -4.34 -0.56 3.72
CA SER A 75 -3.36 -1.55 4.17
C SER A 75 -1.93 -1.00 4.22
N VAL A 76 -1.10 -1.66 5.01
CA VAL A 76 0.35 -1.50 5.03
C VAL A 76 0.94 -2.90 5.02
N ASP A 77 1.60 -3.24 3.93
CA ASP A 77 2.14 -4.57 3.66
C ASP A 77 3.62 -4.47 3.32
N GLN A 78 4.33 -5.60 3.37
CA GLN A 78 5.69 -5.71 2.86
C GLN A 78 5.77 -6.84 1.84
N LEU A 79 6.42 -6.55 0.72
CA LEU A 79 6.56 -7.47 -0.40
C LEU A 79 7.86 -7.17 -1.14
N THR A 80 8.26 -8.04 -2.07
CA THR A 80 9.41 -7.74 -2.93
C THR A 80 9.07 -6.67 -3.96
N TYR A 81 10.07 -5.91 -4.40
CA TYR A 81 9.87 -4.90 -5.44
C TYR A 81 9.29 -5.51 -6.72
N GLU A 82 9.72 -6.72 -7.09
CA GLU A 82 9.16 -7.45 -8.24
C GLU A 82 7.66 -7.74 -8.09
N GLU A 83 7.23 -8.19 -6.89
CA GLU A 83 5.81 -8.42 -6.61
C GLU A 83 5.01 -7.13 -6.63
N PHE A 84 5.58 -6.05 -6.09
CA PHE A 84 4.98 -4.72 -6.16
C PHE A 84 4.74 -4.31 -7.62
N VAL A 85 5.77 -4.35 -8.47
CA VAL A 85 5.64 -4.01 -9.90
C VAL A 85 4.59 -4.87 -10.60
N ARG A 86 4.53 -6.18 -10.30
CA ARG A 86 3.52 -7.08 -10.88
C ARG A 86 2.10 -6.83 -10.37
N SER A 87 1.96 -6.27 -9.16
CA SER A 87 0.64 -5.99 -8.55
C SER A 87 0.03 -4.67 -8.99
N MET A 88 0.81 -3.81 -9.66
CA MET A 88 0.32 -2.52 -10.10
C MET A 88 -0.78 -2.65 -11.15
N PRO A 89 -1.92 -1.96 -10.97
CA PRO A 89 -2.97 -1.90 -11.97
C PRO A 89 -2.51 -1.07 -13.18
N SER A 90 -3.14 -1.29 -14.31
CA SER A 90 -2.95 -0.47 -15.51
C SER A 90 -4.31 -0.01 -16.02
N PRO A 91 -4.48 1.27 -16.35
CA PRO A 91 -3.47 2.34 -16.42
C PRO A 91 -3.22 3.02 -15.06
N ILE A 92 -1.98 3.33 -14.78
CA ILE A 92 -1.54 4.05 -13.59
C ILE A 92 -0.43 5.03 -13.95
N SER A 93 -0.43 6.20 -13.34
CA SER A 93 0.69 7.15 -13.40
C SER A 93 1.48 7.08 -12.10
N VAL A 94 2.79 7.02 -12.19
CA VAL A 94 3.68 6.88 -11.03
C VAL A 94 4.54 8.12 -10.87
N GLY A 95 4.34 8.81 -9.77
CA GLY A 95 5.21 9.87 -9.31
C GLY A 95 6.39 9.29 -8.53
N VAL A 96 7.61 9.74 -8.85
CA VAL A 96 8.83 9.39 -8.13
C VAL A 96 9.29 10.60 -7.35
N PHE A 97 9.62 10.42 -6.08
CA PHE A 97 10.16 11.45 -5.22
C PHE A 97 11.10 10.87 -4.16
N GLU A 98 11.85 11.72 -3.49
CA GLU A 98 12.75 11.36 -2.41
C GLU A 98 12.55 12.26 -1.19
N PHE A 99 12.98 11.79 -0.03
CA PHE A 99 12.99 12.55 1.21
C PHE A 99 14.42 12.76 1.69
N GLU A 100 14.94 13.96 1.55
CA GLU A 100 16.25 14.31 2.13
C GLU A 100 16.12 14.53 3.66
N PRO A 101 17.06 14.03 4.49
CA PRO A 101 18.34 13.37 4.16
C PRO A 101 18.24 11.84 4.06
N LEU A 102 17.06 11.25 3.96
CA LEU A 102 16.89 9.79 3.83
C LEU A 102 17.38 9.31 2.47
N SER A 103 17.93 8.11 2.43
CA SER A 103 18.31 7.45 1.19
C SER A 103 17.16 6.61 0.63
N GLY A 104 17.07 6.54 -0.70
CA GLY A 104 16.03 5.79 -1.41
C GLY A 104 14.95 6.68 -2.01
N GLN A 105 14.13 6.08 -2.85
CA GLN A 105 13.05 6.76 -3.56
C GLN A 105 11.71 6.20 -3.14
N VAL A 106 10.70 7.04 -3.24
CA VAL A 106 9.30 6.69 -2.96
C VAL A 106 8.53 6.75 -4.26
N LEU A 107 7.70 5.74 -4.48
CA LEU A 107 6.78 5.68 -5.62
C LEU A 107 5.36 5.99 -5.14
N LEU A 108 4.70 6.89 -5.84
CA LEU A 108 3.30 7.24 -5.65
C LEU A 108 2.51 6.86 -6.90
N GLY A 109 1.84 5.72 -6.86
CA GLY A 109 0.93 5.29 -7.92
C GLY A 109 -0.43 5.97 -7.79
N ILE A 110 -0.91 6.58 -8.87
CA ILE A 110 -2.24 7.19 -8.92
C ILE A 110 -2.97 6.68 -10.15
N SER A 111 -4.18 6.12 -9.97
CA SER A 111 -4.97 5.63 -11.09
C SER A 111 -5.33 6.74 -12.06
N PHE A 112 -5.45 6.39 -13.33
CA PHE A 112 -5.79 7.35 -14.38
C PHE A 112 -7.12 8.06 -14.10
N GLU A 113 -8.08 7.35 -13.54
CA GLU A 113 -9.40 7.91 -13.20
C GLU A 113 -9.28 9.03 -12.16
N VAL A 114 -8.45 8.85 -11.14
CA VAL A 114 -8.22 9.88 -10.10
C VAL A 114 -7.51 11.09 -10.70
N ILE A 115 -6.47 10.88 -11.50
CA ILE A 115 -5.76 11.99 -12.15
C ILE A 115 -6.66 12.74 -13.11
N SER A 116 -7.41 12.04 -13.97
CA SER A 116 -8.31 12.67 -14.94
C SER A 116 -9.40 13.49 -14.25
N CYS A 117 -9.97 12.98 -13.17
CA CYS A 117 -10.96 13.69 -12.35
C CYS A 117 -10.35 14.98 -11.76
N ILE A 118 -9.16 14.89 -11.18
CA ILE A 118 -8.44 16.03 -10.59
C ILE A 118 -8.11 17.07 -11.67
N VAL A 119 -7.53 16.66 -12.78
CA VAL A 119 -7.16 17.54 -13.89
C VAL A 119 -8.40 18.21 -14.50
N ASN A 120 -9.48 17.46 -14.75
CA ASN A 120 -10.74 18.01 -15.22
C ASN A 120 -11.24 19.10 -14.28
N ARG A 121 -11.18 18.88 -12.98
CA ARG A 121 -11.58 19.85 -11.97
C ARG A 121 -10.70 21.10 -11.98
N MET A 122 -9.38 20.93 -12.12
CA MET A 122 -8.43 22.06 -12.19
C MET A 122 -8.62 22.91 -13.43
N LEU A 123 -9.09 22.34 -14.53
CA LEU A 123 -9.44 23.02 -15.77
C LEU A 123 -10.84 23.67 -15.73
N GLY A 124 -11.54 23.62 -14.59
CA GLY A 124 -12.86 24.25 -14.40
C GLY A 124 -14.05 23.33 -14.68
N GLY A 125 -13.81 22.06 -14.97
CA GLY A 125 -14.86 21.04 -15.11
C GLY A 125 -15.48 20.63 -13.78
N VAL A 126 -16.47 19.75 -13.83
CA VAL A 126 -17.20 19.23 -12.65
C VAL A 126 -16.53 18.02 -12.01
N GLY A 127 -15.36 17.60 -12.49
CA GLY A 127 -14.66 16.40 -12.02
C GLY A 127 -15.23 15.12 -12.65
N ASN A 128 -15.55 15.18 -13.94
CA ASN A 128 -15.93 13.98 -14.69
C ASN A 128 -14.74 13.03 -14.81
N ILE A 129 -15.05 11.73 -14.75
CA ILE A 129 -14.09 10.67 -14.91
C ILE A 129 -14.13 10.23 -16.36
N GLU A 130 -12.98 10.27 -17.01
CA GLU A 130 -12.81 9.67 -18.32
C GLU A 130 -12.41 8.20 -18.14
N ASN A 131 -13.23 7.29 -18.68
CA ASN A 131 -12.89 5.85 -18.70
C ASN A 131 -11.96 5.50 -19.88
N GLN A 132 -11.18 6.47 -20.37
CA GLN A 132 -10.26 6.25 -21.48
C GLN A 132 -8.87 5.86 -20.96
N THR A 133 -8.39 4.72 -21.44
CA THR A 133 -7.01 4.25 -21.23
C THR A 133 -6.08 4.94 -22.24
N ARG A 134 -5.59 6.10 -21.90
CA ARG A 134 -4.58 6.85 -22.67
C ARG A 134 -3.50 7.41 -21.77
N GLU A 135 -2.38 7.74 -22.31
CA GLU A 135 -1.35 8.51 -21.61
C GLU A 135 -1.82 9.95 -21.33
N LEU A 136 -1.29 10.52 -20.26
CA LEU A 136 -1.53 11.93 -19.94
C LEU A 136 -0.82 12.83 -20.96
N THR A 137 -1.51 13.88 -21.40
CA THR A 137 -0.88 14.94 -22.18
C THR A 137 0.10 15.76 -21.33
N ASP A 138 1.00 16.52 -21.95
CA ASP A 138 1.98 17.36 -21.24
C ASP A 138 1.30 18.37 -20.30
N ILE A 139 0.15 18.92 -20.70
CA ILE A 139 -0.65 19.83 -19.87
C ILE A 139 -1.19 19.08 -18.64
N GLU A 140 -1.74 17.90 -18.84
CA GLU A 140 -2.26 17.06 -17.75
C GLU A 140 -1.13 16.64 -16.79
N LYS A 141 0.03 16.26 -17.32
CA LYS A 141 1.23 15.97 -16.51
C LYS A 141 1.67 17.17 -15.69
N ALA A 142 1.67 18.36 -16.28
CA ALA A 142 2.00 19.58 -15.55
C ALA A 142 1.01 19.92 -14.43
N LEU A 143 -0.28 19.65 -14.63
CA LEU A 143 -1.30 19.82 -13.59
C LEU A 143 -1.21 18.74 -12.53
N ALA A 144 -1.04 17.47 -12.91
CA ALA A 144 -0.84 16.35 -11.99
C ALA A 144 0.39 16.58 -11.10
N LYS A 145 1.50 17.08 -11.65
CA LYS A 145 2.69 17.45 -10.88
C LYS A 145 2.40 18.46 -9.76
N LYS A 146 1.52 19.44 -9.99
CA LYS A 146 1.13 20.39 -8.92
C LYS A 146 0.45 19.67 -7.76
N VAL A 147 -0.44 18.73 -8.06
CA VAL A 147 -1.14 17.94 -7.02
C VAL A 147 -0.17 17.00 -6.31
N ILE A 148 0.72 16.34 -7.04
CA ILE A 148 1.76 15.49 -6.45
C ILE A 148 2.64 16.29 -5.49
N ASN A 149 3.04 17.51 -5.84
CA ASN A 149 3.79 18.36 -4.92
C ASN A 149 3.01 18.74 -3.65
N ILE A 150 1.69 18.92 -3.74
CA ILE A 150 0.83 19.12 -2.56
C ILE A 150 0.82 17.84 -1.69
N ILE A 151 0.73 16.67 -2.31
CA ILE A 151 0.79 15.37 -1.62
C ILE A 151 2.14 15.19 -0.92
N ILE A 152 3.25 15.43 -1.62
CA ILE A 152 4.61 15.33 -1.07
C ILE A 152 4.76 16.27 0.12
N LYS A 153 4.30 17.52 0.01
CA LYS A 153 4.38 18.47 1.12
C LYS A 153 3.57 18.04 2.33
N SER A 154 2.35 17.55 2.14
CA SER A 154 1.53 17.05 3.24
C SER A 154 2.15 15.81 3.90
N LEU A 155 2.82 14.96 3.10
CA LEU A 155 3.52 13.80 3.61
C LEU A 155 4.78 14.21 4.39
N GLU A 156 5.56 15.17 3.88
CA GLU A 156 6.69 15.80 4.58
C GLU A 156 6.24 16.34 5.95
N ASP A 157 5.14 17.12 6.00
CA ASP A 157 4.63 17.68 7.25
C ASP A 157 4.24 16.57 8.26
N SER A 158 3.71 15.44 7.79
CA SER A 158 3.37 14.29 8.63
C SER A 158 4.61 13.57 9.17
N TRP A 159 5.65 13.41 8.34
CA TRP A 159 6.91 12.79 8.74
C TRP A 159 7.76 13.69 9.65
N ASN A 160 7.68 15.01 9.49
CA ASN A 160 8.38 15.98 10.32
C ASN A 160 8.01 15.92 11.81
N THR A 161 6.93 15.25 12.16
CA THR A 161 6.57 14.95 13.57
C THR A 161 7.51 13.92 14.21
N ILE A 162 8.24 13.14 13.41
CA ILE A 162 9.11 12.05 13.86
C ILE A 162 10.56 12.31 13.47
N ILE A 163 10.81 12.66 12.23
CA ILE A 163 12.13 12.96 11.69
C ILE A 163 12.03 14.11 10.68
N PRO A 164 12.90 15.11 10.78
CA PRO A 164 12.90 16.22 9.81
C PRO A 164 13.30 15.70 8.43
N VAL A 165 12.40 15.87 7.47
CA VAL A 165 12.61 15.49 6.07
C VAL A 165 12.16 16.62 5.15
N THR A 166 12.71 16.63 3.93
CA THR A 166 12.27 17.52 2.85
C THR A 166 12.00 16.70 1.61
N GLY A 167 10.78 16.79 1.10
CA GLY A 167 10.34 16.04 -0.07
C GLY A 167 10.77 16.71 -1.38
N LYS A 168 11.34 15.93 -2.29
CA LYS A 168 11.78 16.41 -3.60
C LYS A 168 11.20 15.56 -4.72
N PHE A 169 10.36 16.18 -5.55
CA PHE A 169 9.80 15.52 -6.73
C PHE A 169 10.90 15.27 -7.77
N ILE A 170 10.92 14.07 -8.34
CA ILE A 170 11.87 13.65 -9.37
C ILE A 170 11.19 13.58 -10.74
N SER A 171 10.19 12.69 -10.89
CA SER A 171 9.53 12.45 -12.17
C SER A 171 8.07 12.00 -12.01
N LEU A 172 7.33 12.08 -13.11
CA LEU A 172 6.01 11.47 -13.27
C LEU A 172 6.00 10.71 -14.59
N ASP A 173 5.70 9.42 -14.54
CA ASP A 173 5.70 8.54 -15.69
C ASP A 173 4.43 7.68 -15.72
N ASP A 174 3.88 7.45 -16.90
CA ASP A 174 2.72 6.58 -17.11
C ASP A 174 3.16 5.13 -17.41
N ASN A 175 4.45 4.92 -17.68
CA ASN A 175 5.05 3.61 -17.87
C ASN A 175 5.88 3.21 -16.64
N TYR A 176 5.23 2.64 -15.63
CA TYR A 176 5.88 2.21 -14.39
C TYR A 176 6.91 1.08 -14.60
N GLN A 177 6.85 0.34 -15.69
CA GLN A 177 7.81 -0.74 -16.00
C GLN A 177 9.21 -0.20 -16.31
N SER A 178 9.31 1.06 -16.73
CA SER A 178 10.59 1.75 -16.97
C SER A 178 11.22 2.30 -15.68
N ILE A 179 10.46 2.36 -14.58
CA ILE A 179 10.91 2.91 -13.31
C ILE A 179 11.60 1.81 -12.51
N GLN A 180 12.88 1.98 -12.22
CA GLN A 180 13.65 1.06 -11.39
C GLN A 180 14.26 1.81 -10.20
N VAL A 181 13.62 1.75 -9.04
CA VAL A 181 14.06 2.40 -7.80
C VAL A 181 14.69 1.43 -6.79
N ALA A 182 14.52 0.12 -7.03
CA ALA A 182 15.05 -0.95 -6.18
C ALA A 182 15.39 -2.18 -7.01
N THR A 183 16.11 -3.12 -6.42
CA THR A 183 16.36 -4.43 -7.06
C THR A 183 15.13 -5.35 -6.91
N ALA A 184 14.93 -6.28 -7.83
CA ALA A 184 13.75 -7.17 -7.88
C ALA A 184 13.44 -7.87 -6.55
N GLY A 185 14.48 -8.36 -5.87
CA GLY A 185 14.35 -9.07 -4.58
C GLY A 185 14.31 -8.16 -3.35
N GLU A 186 14.44 -6.86 -3.50
CA GLU A 186 14.43 -5.94 -2.36
C GLU A 186 13.04 -5.84 -1.74
N ILE A 187 12.97 -5.90 -0.40
CA ILE A 187 11.70 -5.76 0.33
C ILE A 187 11.36 -4.28 0.45
N VAL A 188 10.16 -3.94 0.01
CA VAL A 188 9.56 -2.61 0.08
C VAL A 188 8.32 -2.62 0.97
N ALA A 189 7.97 -1.49 1.55
CA ALA A 189 6.69 -1.30 2.22
C ALA A 189 5.67 -0.76 1.20
N LEU A 190 4.55 -1.46 1.06
CA LEU A 190 3.42 -1.04 0.23
C LEU A 190 2.33 -0.46 1.12
N LEU A 191 1.95 0.77 0.85
CA LEU A 191 0.84 1.44 1.52
C LEU A 191 -0.28 1.64 0.50
N THR A 192 -1.43 1.05 0.78
CA THR A 192 -2.60 1.17 -0.10
C THR A 192 -3.60 2.14 0.49
N PHE A 193 -4.06 3.07 -0.34
CA PHE A 193 -5.07 4.06 0.03
C PHE A 193 -6.32 3.89 -0.82
N GLU A 194 -7.45 4.20 -0.24
CA GLU A 194 -8.70 4.41 -0.97
C GLU A 194 -8.96 5.91 -1.07
N VAL A 195 -9.36 6.34 -2.27
CA VAL A 195 -9.74 7.74 -2.52
C VAL A 195 -11.20 7.79 -2.89
N GLN A 196 -11.94 8.64 -2.22
CA GLN A 196 -13.30 8.95 -2.55
C GLN A 196 -13.41 10.41 -3.01
N ILE A 197 -13.90 10.62 -4.22
CA ILE A 197 -14.13 11.96 -4.79
C ILE A 197 -15.61 12.13 -5.09
N SER A 198 -16.26 13.09 -4.41
CA SER A 198 -17.70 13.39 -4.57
C SER A 198 -18.59 12.14 -4.50
N GLY A 199 -18.28 11.21 -3.60
CA GLY A 199 -19.03 9.98 -3.38
C GLY A 199 -18.69 8.81 -4.33
N LYS A 200 -17.70 8.95 -5.20
CA LYS A 200 -17.18 7.85 -6.04
C LYS A 200 -15.89 7.33 -5.43
N HIS A 201 -15.74 6.00 -5.35
CA HIS A 201 -14.60 5.32 -4.78
C HIS A 201 -13.56 4.98 -5.85
N PHE A 202 -12.29 5.19 -5.54
CA PHE A 202 -11.14 4.86 -6.38
C PHE A 202 -10.06 4.22 -5.52
N GLY A 203 -9.42 3.15 -6.02
CA GLY A 203 -8.21 2.62 -5.41
C GLY A 203 -7.00 3.50 -5.72
N LEU A 204 -6.15 3.75 -4.73
CA LEU A 204 -4.81 4.32 -4.86
C LEU A 204 -3.78 3.34 -4.31
N PHE A 205 -2.66 3.25 -4.97
CA PHE A 205 -1.54 2.39 -4.57
C PHE A 205 -0.31 3.21 -4.21
#